data_ad3229d09377c00f6d2a35036133f1f6
#
_entry.id   ad3229d09377c00f6d2a35036133f1f6
#
_cell.length_a   1.000
_cell.length_b   1.000
_cell.length_c   1.000
_cell.angle_alpha   90.00
_cell.angle_beta   90.00
_cell.angle_gamma   90.00
#
_symmetry.space_group_name_H-M   'P 1'
#
loop_
_entity.id
_entity.type
_entity.pdbx_description
1 polymer ?
#
loop_
_entity_poly.entity_id
_entity_poly.type
_entity_poly.pdbx_seq_one_letter_code
_entity_poly.pdbx_strand_id
1 'polypeptide(L)'
;MSVLRHAAAHVLVDDVATPVLTDDQAHHVFRVLRVRDGEVVTVTDGRGRWCACRASGTDIEPIDAPTLVEPRRRPLTVGFAIPKQDRPEWIVQKLTEIGIDRIVLLHAERSVVRWTADRATKHVAKLLRVAAEALQQSRGVWLPAIEGPLTAADFLPSAAAAEPGARPISADDTSIAIGPEGGWTADELEWAAGTVSVGSTVLRVETATIVSASRIVMHAE
;
A
#
# COMPACT_ATOMS: atom_id res chain seq x y z
N MET A 1 1.69 -0.13 -20.77
CA MET A 1 1.69 0.88 -19.67
C MET A 1 1.01 2.21 -20.02
N SER A 2 0.97 2.65 -21.30
CA SER A 2 0.28 3.92 -21.66
C SER A 2 -1.23 3.86 -21.47
N VAL A 3 -1.88 2.72 -21.77
CA VAL A 3 -3.36 2.56 -21.61
C VAL A 3 -3.81 2.72 -20.17
N LEU A 4 -3.13 2.08 -19.20
CA LEU A 4 -3.43 2.23 -17.76
C LEU A 4 -3.44 3.69 -17.33
N ARG A 5 -2.46 4.48 -17.78
CA ARG A 5 -2.32 5.90 -17.38
C ARG A 5 -3.41 6.82 -17.97
N HIS A 6 -3.92 6.51 -19.17
CA HIS A 6 -4.81 7.37 -19.93
C HIS A 6 -6.28 6.92 -19.96
N ALA A 7 -6.60 5.75 -19.39
CA ALA A 7 -7.97 5.28 -19.28
C ALA A 7 -8.85 6.28 -18.49
N ALA A 8 -10.12 6.41 -18.83
CA ALA A 8 -11.05 7.30 -18.15
C ALA A 8 -11.28 6.90 -16.69
N ALA A 9 -11.25 5.59 -16.40
CA ALA A 9 -11.32 5.04 -15.05
C ALA A 9 -10.44 3.80 -14.93
N HIS A 10 -10.12 3.40 -13.67
CA HIS A 10 -9.46 2.14 -13.33
C HIS A 10 -10.22 1.52 -12.17
N VAL A 11 -10.68 0.27 -12.32
CA VAL A 11 -11.61 -0.34 -11.38
C VAL A 11 -11.08 -1.69 -10.89
N LEU A 12 -11.17 -1.93 -9.58
CA LEU A 12 -10.86 -3.22 -8.97
C LEU A 12 -12.06 -4.15 -9.14
N VAL A 13 -11.88 -5.30 -9.76
CA VAL A 13 -12.92 -6.30 -10.03
C VAL A 13 -12.47 -7.70 -9.59
N ASP A 14 -13.43 -8.62 -9.45
CA ASP A 14 -13.11 -9.99 -9.04
C ASP A 14 -12.45 -10.78 -10.17
N ASP A 15 -12.94 -10.62 -11.41
CA ASP A 15 -12.41 -11.29 -12.61
C ASP A 15 -12.16 -10.27 -13.74
N VAL A 16 -10.92 -10.18 -14.18
CA VAL A 16 -10.53 -9.28 -15.27
C VAL A 16 -10.86 -9.83 -16.66
N ALA A 17 -11.10 -11.14 -16.80
CA ALA A 17 -11.46 -11.74 -18.08
C ALA A 17 -12.95 -11.55 -18.41
N THR A 18 -13.78 -11.56 -17.39
CA THR A 18 -15.24 -11.32 -17.48
C THR A 18 -15.63 -10.26 -16.42
N PRO A 19 -15.18 -9.01 -16.59
CA PRO A 19 -15.37 -8.01 -15.55
C PRO A 19 -16.83 -7.61 -15.42
N VAL A 20 -17.32 -7.63 -14.18
CA VAL A 20 -18.65 -7.16 -13.81
C VAL A 20 -18.50 -6.05 -12.77
N LEU A 21 -19.12 -4.90 -13.05
CA LEU A 21 -19.15 -3.79 -12.08
C LEU A 21 -20.27 -4.02 -11.07
N THR A 22 -19.99 -3.78 -9.80
CA THR A 22 -21.05 -3.64 -8.80
C THR A 22 -21.88 -2.36 -9.08
N ASP A 23 -23.08 -2.27 -8.51
CA ASP A 23 -23.94 -1.08 -8.67
C ASP A 23 -23.22 0.21 -8.22
N ASP A 24 -22.46 0.16 -7.13
CA ASP A 24 -21.67 1.28 -6.62
C ASP A 24 -20.54 1.67 -7.59
N GLN A 25 -19.86 0.68 -8.17
CA GLN A 25 -18.80 0.91 -9.16
C GLN A 25 -19.37 1.49 -10.45
N ALA A 26 -20.46 0.94 -10.97
CA ALA A 26 -21.15 1.46 -12.15
C ALA A 26 -21.62 2.90 -11.91
N HIS A 27 -22.22 3.18 -10.74
CA HIS A 27 -22.59 4.54 -10.36
C HIS A 27 -21.37 5.47 -10.33
N HIS A 28 -20.28 5.05 -9.72
CA HIS A 28 -19.05 5.84 -9.65
C HIS A 28 -18.47 6.13 -11.05
N VAL A 29 -18.33 5.11 -11.89
CA VAL A 29 -17.76 5.24 -13.24
C VAL A 29 -18.63 6.12 -14.14
N PHE A 30 -19.93 5.84 -14.22
CA PHE A 30 -20.78 6.48 -15.21
C PHE A 30 -21.48 7.76 -14.72
N ARG A 31 -21.72 7.92 -13.40
CA ARG A 31 -22.39 9.10 -12.85
C ARG A 31 -21.44 10.09 -12.21
N VAL A 32 -20.43 9.61 -11.45
CA VAL A 32 -19.49 10.50 -10.76
C VAL A 32 -18.36 10.91 -11.70
N LEU A 33 -17.65 9.94 -12.30
CA LEU A 33 -16.55 10.19 -13.24
C LEU A 33 -17.05 10.58 -14.63
N ARG A 34 -18.32 10.30 -14.94
CA ARG A 34 -18.98 10.63 -16.21
C ARG A 34 -18.29 10.05 -17.44
N VAL A 35 -17.79 8.82 -17.28
CA VAL A 35 -17.22 8.06 -18.41
C VAL A 35 -18.27 7.91 -19.49
N ARG A 36 -17.89 8.21 -20.71
CA ARG A 36 -18.79 8.21 -21.88
C ARG A 36 -18.73 6.88 -22.60
N ASP A 37 -19.78 6.58 -23.32
CA ASP A 37 -19.84 5.42 -24.19
C ASP A 37 -18.66 5.42 -25.18
N GLY A 38 -17.98 4.29 -25.33
CA GLY A 38 -16.80 4.13 -26.14
C GLY A 38 -15.46 4.51 -25.51
N GLU A 39 -15.45 5.19 -24.35
CA GLU A 39 -14.20 5.52 -23.64
C GLU A 39 -13.56 4.26 -23.04
N VAL A 40 -12.23 4.30 -22.91
CA VAL A 40 -11.48 3.18 -22.33
C VAL A 40 -11.49 3.26 -20.80
N VAL A 41 -11.88 2.16 -20.20
CA VAL A 41 -11.77 1.88 -18.75
C VAL A 41 -10.81 0.72 -18.59
N THR A 42 -9.97 0.72 -17.56
CA THR A 42 -9.15 -0.45 -17.23
C THR A 42 -9.65 -1.10 -15.97
N VAL A 43 -9.53 -2.42 -15.89
CA VAL A 43 -9.88 -3.21 -14.70
C VAL A 43 -8.66 -3.98 -14.20
N THR A 44 -8.61 -4.23 -12.89
CA THR A 44 -7.58 -5.07 -12.25
C THR A 44 -8.20 -5.96 -11.20
N ASP A 45 -7.56 -7.12 -10.94
CA ASP A 45 -7.92 -7.99 -9.81
C ASP A 45 -7.10 -7.69 -8.54
N GLY A 46 -6.20 -6.70 -8.59
CA GLY A 46 -5.29 -6.39 -7.50
C GLY A 46 -4.22 -7.47 -7.24
N ARG A 47 -4.08 -8.44 -8.16
CA ARG A 47 -3.12 -9.57 -8.08
C ARG A 47 -2.19 -9.62 -9.29
N GLY A 48 -1.98 -8.45 -9.92
CA GLY A 48 -1.11 -8.29 -11.08
C GLY A 48 -1.80 -8.44 -12.43
N ARG A 49 -3.05 -8.91 -12.49
CA ARG A 49 -3.78 -9.00 -13.76
C ARG A 49 -4.61 -7.73 -14.00
N TRP A 50 -4.63 -7.29 -15.23
CA TRP A 50 -5.46 -6.17 -15.66
C TRP A 50 -5.92 -6.34 -17.10
N CYS A 51 -7.01 -5.68 -17.47
CA CYS A 51 -7.56 -5.68 -18.82
C CYS A 51 -8.04 -4.27 -19.20
N ALA A 52 -7.90 -3.94 -20.49
CA ALA A 52 -8.55 -2.77 -21.07
C ALA A 52 -9.98 -3.15 -21.47
N CYS A 53 -10.94 -2.30 -21.12
CA CYS A 53 -12.34 -2.45 -21.46
C CYS A 53 -12.85 -1.20 -22.16
N ARG A 54 -13.95 -1.32 -22.88
CA ARG A 54 -14.71 -0.22 -23.49
C ARG A 54 -16.00 0.00 -22.69
N ALA A 55 -16.28 1.23 -22.37
CA ALA A 55 -17.58 1.60 -21.79
C ALA A 55 -18.69 1.40 -22.82
N SER A 56 -19.77 0.73 -22.45
CA SER A 56 -20.94 0.39 -23.28
C SER A 56 -22.21 0.59 -22.45
N GLY A 57 -22.89 1.70 -22.63
CA GLY A 57 -24.07 2.08 -21.83
C GLY A 57 -23.73 2.29 -20.36
N THR A 58 -24.13 1.38 -19.48
CA THR A 58 -23.82 1.38 -18.04
C THR A 58 -22.90 0.24 -17.63
N ASP A 59 -22.24 -0.41 -18.61
CA ASP A 59 -21.42 -1.57 -18.43
C ASP A 59 -20.06 -1.40 -19.12
N ILE A 60 -19.18 -2.38 -19.01
CA ILE A 60 -17.86 -2.40 -19.62
C ILE A 60 -17.62 -3.73 -20.34
N GLU A 61 -17.03 -3.67 -21.53
CA GLU A 61 -16.71 -4.85 -22.34
C GLU A 61 -15.19 -4.95 -22.54
N PRO A 62 -14.56 -6.14 -22.32
CA PRO A 62 -13.13 -6.31 -22.58
C PRO A 62 -12.78 -6.00 -24.04
N ILE A 63 -11.68 -5.27 -24.26
CA ILE A 63 -11.13 -4.98 -25.61
C ILE A 63 -10.07 -6.02 -25.96
N ASP A 64 -9.24 -6.38 -24.98
CA ASP A 64 -8.10 -7.27 -25.16
C ASP A 64 -8.12 -8.42 -24.14
N ALA A 65 -7.24 -9.40 -24.32
CA ALA A 65 -7.02 -10.43 -23.32
C ALA A 65 -6.33 -9.82 -22.08
N PRO A 66 -6.58 -10.36 -20.86
CA PRO A 66 -5.91 -9.90 -19.65
C PRO A 66 -4.38 -9.96 -19.75
N THR A 67 -3.73 -8.91 -19.28
CA THR A 67 -2.27 -8.81 -19.15
C THR A 67 -1.86 -9.13 -17.72
N LEU A 68 -0.80 -9.93 -17.54
CA LEU A 68 -0.16 -10.16 -16.23
C LEU A 68 1.07 -9.26 -16.09
N VAL A 69 1.16 -8.58 -14.99
CA VAL A 69 2.36 -7.90 -14.50
C VAL A 69 2.97 -8.80 -13.43
N GLU A 70 4.18 -9.27 -13.65
CA GLU A 70 4.86 -10.15 -12.69
C GLU A 70 5.12 -9.41 -11.36
N PRO A 71 5.03 -10.10 -10.21
CA PRO A 71 5.36 -9.52 -8.92
C PRO A 71 6.86 -9.21 -8.83
N ARG A 72 7.22 -8.29 -7.95
CA ARG A 72 8.64 -8.06 -7.65
C ARG A 72 9.29 -9.32 -7.10
N ARG A 73 10.52 -9.58 -7.54
CA ARG A 73 11.32 -10.72 -7.02
C ARG A 73 11.63 -10.60 -5.54
N ARG A 74 11.80 -9.39 -5.05
CA ARG A 74 12.03 -9.05 -3.63
C ARG A 74 10.91 -8.10 -3.20
N PRO A 75 9.88 -8.60 -2.48
CA PRO A 75 8.78 -7.75 -2.03
C PRO A 75 9.27 -6.64 -1.10
N LEU A 76 8.71 -5.45 -1.27
CA LEU A 76 9.00 -4.29 -0.44
C LEU A 76 8.02 -4.22 0.72
N THR A 77 8.54 -4.19 1.94
CA THR A 77 7.76 -4.18 3.17
C THR A 77 8.02 -2.92 3.97
N VAL A 78 6.96 -2.29 4.44
CA VAL A 78 7.06 -1.19 5.42
C VAL A 78 6.17 -1.49 6.62
N GLY A 79 6.82 -1.63 7.79
CA GLY A 79 6.15 -1.69 9.08
C GLY A 79 6.16 -0.33 9.77
N PHE A 80 5.07 0.06 10.42
CA PHE A 80 5.04 1.30 11.19
C PHE A 80 4.26 1.17 12.48
N ALA A 81 4.76 1.79 13.56
CA ALA A 81 4.05 1.93 14.81
C ALA A 81 2.78 2.75 14.59
N ILE A 82 1.64 2.23 15.07
CA ILE A 82 0.32 2.82 14.80
C ILE A 82 0.23 4.23 15.39
N PRO A 83 0.12 5.28 14.57
CA PRO A 83 -0.04 6.64 15.06
C PRO A 83 -1.49 6.92 15.49
N LYS A 84 -1.71 8.07 16.12
CA LYS A 84 -3.04 8.52 16.56
C LYS A 84 -3.91 8.99 15.41
N GLN A 85 -5.23 9.01 15.63
CA GLN A 85 -6.27 9.54 14.73
C GLN A 85 -6.38 8.75 13.42
N ASP A 86 -6.64 9.42 12.31
CA ASP A 86 -6.81 8.90 10.94
C ASP A 86 -5.51 8.78 10.13
N ARG A 87 -4.35 8.93 10.81
CA ARG A 87 -3.05 8.83 10.16
C ARG A 87 -2.74 7.45 9.58
N PRO A 88 -3.16 6.32 10.19
CA PRO A 88 -2.98 5.00 9.58
C PRO A 88 -3.60 4.90 8.19
N GLU A 89 -4.81 5.45 7.99
CA GLU A 89 -5.50 5.46 6.71
C GLU A 89 -4.71 6.26 5.67
N TRP A 90 -4.23 7.43 6.05
CA TRP A 90 -3.41 8.26 5.18
C TRP A 90 -2.08 7.58 4.80
N ILE A 91 -1.41 6.94 5.76
CA ILE A 91 -0.18 6.17 5.50
C ILE A 91 -0.46 5.04 4.51
N VAL A 92 -1.46 4.21 4.76
CA VAL A 92 -1.80 3.08 3.88
C VAL A 92 -2.16 3.56 2.48
N GLN A 93 -2.92 4.65 2.35
CA GLN A 93 -3.19 5.27 1.05
C GLN A 93 -1.88 5.56 0.31
N LYS A 94 -0.93 6.27 0.95
CA LYS A 94 0.33 6.68 0.30
C LYS A 94 1.26 5.50 0.03
N LEU A 95 1.35 4.53 0.93
CA LEU A 95 2.13 3.31 0.69
C LEU A 95 1.61 2.52 -0.51
N THR A 96 0.29 2.45 -0.68
CA THR A 96 -0.34 1.83 -1.85
C THR A 96 -0.05 2.60 -3.14
N GLU A 97 -0.18 3.93 -3.13
CA GLU A 97 0.15 4.80 -4.27
C GLU A 97 1.62 4.66 -4.70
N ILE A 98 2.55 4.55 -3.72
CA ILE A 98 3.99 4.37 -3.95
C ILE A 98 4.30 2.95 -4.47
N GLY A 99 3.43 1.98 -4.21
CA GLY A 99 3.59 0.60 -4.65
C GLY A 99 4.38 -0.28 -3.69
N ILE A 100 4.15 -0.15 -2.38
CA ILE A 100 4.63 -1.09 -1.37
C ILE A 100 3.83 -2.38 -1.44
N ASP A 101 4.51 -3.54 -1.37
CA ASP A 101 3.88 -4.84 -1.52
C ASP A 101 3.27 -5.36 -0.21
N ARG A 102 3.88 -5.01 0.94
CA ARG A 102 3.41 -5.45 2.26
C ARG A 102 3.49 -4.31 3.28
N ILE A 103 2.39 -4.07 3.97
CA ILE A 103 2.22 -3.03 5.00
C ILE A 103 1.95 -3.71 6.33
N VAL A 104 2.78 -3.45 7.35
CA VAL A 104 2.66 -4.07 8.66
C VAL A 104 2.38 -3.01 9.73
N LEU A 105 1.28 -3.19 10.44
CA LEU A 105 0.96 -2.39 11.60
C LEU A 105 1.73 -2.92 12.82
N LEU A 106 2.37 -2.04 13.60
CA LEU A 106 3.23 -2.46 14.70
C LEU A 106 2.75 -1.94 16.05
N HIS A 107 2.88 -2.78 17.07
CA HIS A 107 2.89 -2.41 18.47
C HIS A 107 4.34 -2.47 18.99
N ALA A 108 4.97 -1.32 19.10
CA ALA A 108 6.25 -1.15 19.77
C ALA A 108 6.04 -0.88 21.28
N GLU A 109 7.09 -1.01 22.07
CA GLU A 109 7.00 -0.83 23.53
C GLU A 109 6.50 0.55 23.90
N ARG A 110 7.02 1.60 23.23
CA ARG A 110 6.65 3.00 23.47
C ARG A 110 5.46 3.47 22.62
N SER A 111 4.71 2.54 21.99
CA SER A 111 3.49 2.90 21.26
C SER A 111 2.41 3.39 22.20
N VAL A 112 1.88 4.58 21.88
CA VAL A 112 0.75 5.17 22.64
C VAL A 112 -0.58 4.53 22.21
N VAL A 113 -0.71 4.17 20.93
CA VAL A 113 -1.91 3.52 20.40
C VAL A 113 -1.71 2.00 20.42
N ARG A 114 -2.66 1.31 21.06
CA ARG A 114 -2.71 -0.16 21.08
C ARG A 114 -4.12 -0.60 20.71
N TRP A 115 -4.23 -1.40 19.67
CA TRP A 115 -5.53 -1.97 19.28
C TRP A 115 -5.69 -3.35 19.91
N THR A 116 -6.85 -3.59 20.51
CA THR A 116 -7.28 -4.95 20.87
C THR A 116 -7.57 -5.74 19.59
N ALA A 117 -7.62 -7.07 19.66
CA ALA A 117 -7.87 -7.93 18.52
C ALA A 117 -9.15 -7.52 17.73
N ASP A 118 -10.26 -7.26 18.44
CA ASP A 118 -11.52 -6.85 17.82
C ASP A 118 -11.41 -5.48 17.10
N ARG A 119 -10.69 -4.54 17.70
CA ARG A 119 -10.44 -3.24 17.06
C ARG A 119 -9.51 -3.39 15.86
N ALA A 120 -8.46 -4.20 15.97
CA ALA A 120 -7.54 -4.49 14.89
C ALA A 120 -8.27 -5.02 13.65
N THR A 121 -9.13 -6.03 13.81
CA THR A 121 -9.94 -6.59 12.71
C THR A 121 -10.75 -5.51 11.99
N LYS A 122 -11.45 -4.64 12.74
CA LYS A 122 -12.25 -3.55 12.15
C LYS A 122 -11.40 -2.52 11.43
N HIS A 123 -10.26 -2.14 12.02
CA HIS A 123 -9.36 -1.17 11.42
C HIS A 123 -8.68 -1.74 10.16
N VAL A 124 -8.19 -2.99 10.20
CA VAL A 124 -7.59 -3.64 9.01
C VAL A 124 -8.61 -3.72 7.87
N ALA A 125 -9.86 -4.09 8.14
CA ALA A 125 -10.92 -4.08 7.12
C ALA A 125 -11.16 -2.68 6.52
N LYS A 126 -11.03 -1.62 7.31
CA LYS A 126 -11.09 -0.23 6.81
C LYS A 126 -9.87 0.11 5.97
N LEU A 127 -8.67 -0.26 6.41
CA LEU A 127 -7.42 -0.01 5.70
C LEU A 127 -7.36 -0.73 4.35
N LEU A 128 -7.90 -1.95 4.26
CA LEU A 128 -8.03 -2.67 2.99
C LEU A 128 -8.90 -1.93 1.97
N ARG A 129 -9.99 -1.28 2.43
CA ARG A 129 -10.81 -0.43 1.55
C ARG A 129 -10.06 0.80 1.07
N VAL A 130 -9.33 1.48 1.99
CA VAL A 130 -8.47 2.62 1.64
C VAL A 130 -7.41 2.22 0.60
N ALA A 131 -6.78 1.06 0.78
CA ALA A 131 -5.82 0.54 -0.19
C ALA A 131 -6.46 0.25 -1.56
N ALA A 132 -7.67 -0.34 -1.59
CA ALA A 132 -8.40 -0.59 -2.82
C ALA A 132 -8.74 0.71 -3.58
N GLU A 133 -9.17 1.75 -2.87
CA GLU A 133 -9.41 3.08 -3.45
C GLU A 133 -8.12 3.72 -3.98
N ALA A 134 -7.03 3.65 -3.20
CA ALA A 134 -5.72 4.16 -3.58
C ALA A 134 -5.14 3.43 -4.80
N LEU A 135 -5.30 2.10 -4.88
CA LEU A 135 -4.91 1.28 -6.02
C LEU A 135 -5.60 1.75 -7.31
N GLN A 136 -6.91 1.96 -7.25
CA GLN A 136 -7.68 2.44 -8.39
C GLN A 136 -7.24 3.83 -8.83
N GLN A 137 -7.02 4.75 -7.89
CA GLN A 137 -6.58 6.12 -8.17
C GLN A 137 -5.17 6.13 -8.77
N SER A 138 -4.23 5.36 -8.23
CA SER A 138 -2.84 5.29 -8.70
C SER A 138 -2.63 4.44 -9.95
N ARG A 139 -3.67 3.76 -10.43
CA ARG A 139 -3.61 2.83 -11.56
C ARG A 139 -2.72 1.62 -11.28
N GLY A 140 -2.61 1.24 -10.02
CA GLY A 140 -1.87 0.06 -9.59
C GLY A 140 -2.57 -1.23 -10.01
N VAL A 141 -1.81 -2.31 -10.09
CA VAL A 141 -2.34 -3.66 -10.39
C VAL A 141 -2.02 -4.67 -9.29
N TRP A 142 -1.22 -4.28 -8.30
CA TRP A 142 -0.89 -5.07 -7.12
C TRP A 142 -1.41 -4.40 -5.86
N LEU A 143 -2.38 -5.03 -5.20
CA LEU A 143 -2.89 -4.58 -3.91
C LEU A 143 -1.93 -5.01 -2.81
N PRO A 144 -1.49 -4.10 -1.91
CA PRO A 144 -0.59 -4.48 -0.83
C PRO A 144 -1.27 -5.45 0.14
N ALA A 145 -0.49 -6.40 0.68
CA ALA A 145 -0.91 -7.14 1.85
C ALA A 145 -0.87 -6.21 3.08
N ILE A 146 -1.93 -6.21 3.89
CA ILE A 146 -1.99 -5.40 5.14
C ILE A 146 -2.16 -6.35 6.30
N GLU A 147 -1.21 -6.31 7.24
CA GLU A 147 -1.12 -7.24 8.36
C GLU A 147 -0.97 -6.52 9.70
N GLY A 148 -1.27 -7.25 10.76
CA GLY A 148 -1.02 -6.85 12.13
C GLY A 148 -2.28 -6.39 12.89
N PRO A 149 -2.07 -5.77 14.07
CA PRO A 149 -0.77 -5.38 14.63
C PRO A 149 0.12 -6.56 15.03
N LEU A 150 1.39 -6.52 14.60
CA LEU A 150 2.44 -7.41 15.09
C LEU A 150 3.21 -6.72 16.24
N THR A 151 3.87 -7.49 17.09
CA THR A 151 4.81 -6.91 18.05
C THR A 151 6.11 -6.53 17.35
N ALA A 152 6.88 -5.61 17.94
CA ALA A 152 8.21 -5.28 17.45
C ALA A 152 9.11 -6.52 17.40
N ALA A 153 9.04 -7.40 18.41
CA ALA A 153 9.80 -8.65 18.47
C ALA A 153 9.50 -9.63 17.32
N ASP A 154 8.24 -9.67 16.83
CA ASP A 154 7.84 -10.53 15.71
C ASP A 154 8.29 -9.99 14.36
N PHE A 155 8.42 -8.67 14.20
CA PHE A 155 8.69 -8.04 12.92
C PHE A 155 10.14 -7.62 12.70
N LEU A 156 10.81 -7.03 13.71
CA LEU A 156 12.15 -6.45 13.61
C LEU A 156 13.24 -7.44 13.17
N PRO A 157 13.19 -8.74 13.50
CA PRO A 157 14.18 -9.70 13.00
C PRO A 157 14.25 -9.81 11.46
N SER A 158 13.21 -9.38 10.76
CA SER A 158 13.12 -9.37 9.30
C SER A 158 13.18 -7.96 8.67
N ALA A 159 13.45 -6.91 9.46
CA ALA A 159 13.39 -5.54 9.00
C ALA A 159 14.50 -4.66 9.59
N ALA A 160 14.95 -3.68 8.84
CA ALA A 160 15.83 -2.65 9.38
C ALA A 160 14.98 -1.60 10.13
N ALA A 161 15.37 -1.31 11.37
CA ALA A 161 14.71 -0.27 12.18
C ALA A 161 15.17 1.12 11.73
N ALA A 162 14.22 2.02 11.50
CA ALA A 162 14.54 3.43 11.23
C ALA A 162 15.01 4.11 12.52
N GLU A 163 16.26 4.56 12.51
CA GLU A 163 16.92 5.21 13.66
C GLU A 163 17.76 6.40 13.19
N PRO A 164 17.63 7.59 13.83
CA PRO A 164 18.45 8.74 13.50
C PRO A 164 19.94 8.45 13.67
N GLY A 165 20.74 8.88 12.70
CA GLY A 165 22.20 8.71 12.72
C GLY A 165 22.72 7.35 12.25
N ALA A 166 21.85 6.40 11.93
CA ALA A 166 22.23 5.14 11.30
C ALA A 166 22.68 5.33 9.84
N ARG A 167 23.12 4.26 9.17
CA ARG A 167 23.47 4.30 7.75
C ARG A 167 22.27 4.67 6.86
N PRO A 168 22.50 5.26 5.70
CA PRO A 168 21.43 5.48 4.73
C PRO A 168 20.77 4.19 4.28
N ILE A 169 19.50 4.29 3.84
CA ILE A 169 18.78 3.20 3.14
C ILE A 169 19.53 2.90 1.83
N SER A 170 19.68 1.62 1.52
CA SER A 170 20.35 1.10 0.32
C SER A 170 19.45 0.15 -0.48
N ALA A 171 19.92 -0.31 -1.63
CA ALA A 171 19.21 -1.28 -2.48
C ALA A 171 18.99 -2.66 -1.81
N ASP A 172 19.74 -2.98 -0.77
CA ASP A 172 19.57 -4.23 -0.02
C ASP A 172 18.42 -4.17 1.00
N ASP A 173 17.98 -2.97 1.36
CA ASP A 173 16.92 -2.77 2.32
C ASP A 173 15.55 -2.90 1.64
N THR A 174 14.90 -4.04 1.80
CA THR A 174 13.56 -4.30 1.28
C THR A 174 12.48 -4.29 2.35
N SER A 175 12.86 -4.26 3.63
CA SER A 175 11.94 -4.27 4.76
C SER A 175 12.40 -3.24 5.80
N ILE A 176 11.57 -2.25 6.09
CA ILE A 176 11.87 -1.16 7.03
C ILE A 176 10.76 -1.03 8.07
N ALA A 177 11.18 -0.87 9.33
CA ALA A 177 10.31 -0.63 10.47
C ALA A 177 10.43 0.83 10.94
N ILE A 178 9.31 1.52 11.08
CA ILE A 178 9.22 2.88 11.61
C ILE A 178 8.66 2.82 13.03
N GLY A 179 9.45 3.29 13.99
CA GLY A 179 9.09 3.35 15.41
C GLY A 179 8.04 4.39 15.75
N PRO A 180 7.51 4.35 16.99
CA PRO A 180 6.62 5.36 17.52
C PRO A 180 7.35 6.68 17.76
N GLU A 181 6.61 7.74 18.08
CA GLU A 181 7.18 9.06 18.42
C GLU A 181 8.16 9.02 19.61
N GLY A 182 8.02 8.03 20.50
CA GLY A 182 8.96 7.78 21.61
C GLY A 182 10.24 7.04 21.22
N GLY A 183 10.40 6.68 19.93
CA GLY A 183 11.52 5.89 19.40
C GLY A 183 11.47 4.42 19.84
N TRP A 184 12.42 3.65 19.37
CA TRP A 184 12.66 2.27 19.77
C TRP A 184 13.33 2.19 21.14
N THR A 185 13.16 1.08 21.85
CA THR A 185 13.98 0.76 23.02
C THR A 185 15.32 0.13 22.58
N ALA A 186 16.28 0.01 23.49
CA ALA A 186 17.53 -0.65 23.19
C ALA A 186 17.31 -2.12 22.81
N ASP A 187 16.45 -2.83 23.54
CA ASP A 187 16.11 -4.22 23.27
C ASP A 187 15.44 -4.38 21.88
N GLU A 188 14.53 -3.48 21.51
CA GLU A 188 13.90 -3.49 20.19
C GLU A 188 14.94 -3.28 19.06
N LEU A 189 15.92 -2.41 19.25
CA LEU A 189 16.99 -2.20 18.28
C LEU A 189 17.91 -3.42 18.17
N GLU A 190 18.13 -4.17 19.25
CA GLU A 190 18.90 -5.43 19.23
C GLU A 190 18.17 -6.53 18.42
N TRP A 191 16.84 -6.54 18.38
CA TRP A 191 16.09 -7.51 17.57
C TRP A 191 16.12 -7.20 16.07
N ALA A 192 16.39 -5.95 15.71
CA ALA A 192 16.31 -5.53 14.30
C ALA A 192 17.40 -6.18 13.45
N ALA A 193 17.07 -6.52 12.20
CA ALA A 193 18.05 -7.01 11.22
C ALA A 193 19.18 -6.00 10.94
N GLY A 194 18.99 -4.76 11.35
CA GLY A 194 19.93 -3.65 11.24
C GLY A 194 19.22 -2.32 11.49
N THR A 195 19.96 -1.22 11.35
CA THR A 195 19.38 0.12 11.48
C THR A 195 19.64 0.96 10.23
N VAL A 196 18.69 1.81 9.88
CA VAL A 196 18.79 2.71 8.72
C VAL A 196 18.33 4.12 9.08
N SER A 197 18.95 5.14 8.48
CA SER A 197 18.53 6.52 8.63
C SER A 197 17.63 6.96 7.47
N VAL A 198 16.50 7.54 7.83
CA VAL A 198 15.52 8.07 6.85
C VAL A 198 15.86 9.51 6.44
N GLY A 199 16.58 10.25 7.28
CA GLY A 199 16.95 11.65 7.02
C GLY A 199 17.84 12.22 8.11
N SER A 200 18.26 13.47 7.93
CA SER A 200 19.10 14.21 8.89
C SER A 200 18.33 14.81 10.07
N THR A 201 17.02 14.79 10.02
CA THR A 201 16.12 15.35 11.04
C THR A 201 15.20 14.27 11.60
N VAL A 202 14.68 14.50 12.82
CA VAL A 202 13.64 13.65 13.38
C VAL A 202 12.34 13.90 12.64
N LEU A 203 11.79 12.85 12.04
CA LEU A 203 10.55 12.88 11.28
C LEU A 203 9.40 12.33 12.12
N ARG A 204 8.19 12.77 11.86
CA ARG A 204 6.97 12.12 12.38
C ARG A 204 6.82 10.74 11.74
N VAL A 205 6.10 9.83 12.41
CA VAL A 205 5.87 8.46 11.93
C VAL A 205 5.40 8.45 10.47
N GLU A 206 4.36 9.22 10.16
CA GLU A 206 3.80 9.29 8.81
C GLU A 206 4.82 9.76 7.77
N THR A 207 5.60 10.79 8.09
CA THR A 207 6.63 11.32 7.18
C THR A 207 7.77 10.33 6.99
N ALA A 208 8.28 9.76 8.08
CA ALA A 208 9.33 8.74 8.04
C ALA A 208 8.90 7.54 7.19
N THR A 209 7.66 7.09 7.36
CA THR A 209 7.09 5.96 6.62
C THR A 209 7.07 6.22 5.11
N ILE A 210 6.57 7.39 4.68
CA ILE A 210 6.48 7.74 3.25
C ILE A 210 7.87 7.92 2.64
N VAL A 211 8.78 8.60 3.33
CA VAL A 211 10.15 8.80 2.83
C VAL A 211 10.88 7.46 2.70
N SER A 212 10.76 6.56 3.69
CA SER A 212 11.34 5.22 3.62
C SER A 212 10.79 4.42 2.45
N ALA A 213 9.46 4.40 2.29
CA ALA A 213 8.79 3.73 1.19
C ALA A 213 9.29 4.23 -0.18
N SER A 214 9.34 5.55 -0.36
CA SER A 214 9.84 6.14 -1.61
C SER A 214 11.28 5.74 -1.91
N ARG A 215 12.15 5.70 -0.88
CA ARG A 215 13.56 5.31 -1.05
C ARG A 215 13.72 3.85 -1.45
N ILE A 216 13.04 2.91 -0.77
CA ILE A 216 13.18 1.49 -1.12
C ILE A 216 12.59 1.18 -2.50
N VAL A 217 11.51 1.85 -2.91
CA VAL A 217 10.96 1.70 -4.27
C VAL A 217 11.93 2.23 -5.32
N MET A 218 12.52 3.41 -5.13
CA MET A 218 13.51 3.99 -6.06
C MET A 218 14.77 3.12 -6.22
N HIS A 219 15.14 2.35 -5.21
CA HIS A 219 16.25 1.40 -5.29
C HIS A 219 15.86 0.07 -5.94
N ALA A 220 14.56 -0.25 -6.00
CA ALA A 220 14.05 -1.50 -6.56
C ALA A 220 13.68 -1.40 -8.06
N GLU A 221 13.58 -0.18 -8.59
CA GLU A 221 13.34 0.12 -10.02
C GLU A 221 14.67 0.17 -10.80
#